data_9ae3155938bf1fe05d4f54442bea476f
#
_entry.id   9ae3155938bf1fe05d4f54442bea476f
#
_cell.length_a   1.000
_cell.length_b   1.000
_cell.length_c   1.000
_cell.angle_alpha   90.00
_cell.angle_beta   90.00
_cell.angle_gamma   90.00
#
_symmetry.space_group_name_H-M   'P 1'
#
loop_
_entity.id
_entity.type
_entity.pdbx_description
1 polymer ?
#
loop_
_entity_poly.entity_id
_entity_poly.type
_entity_poly.pdbx_seq_one_letter_code
_entity_poly.pdbx_strand_id
1 'polypeptide(L)'
;VMNYLNDAKPEAVNGEIIAIISPHAGYVYSGPVAAYGYKAISGRKYDTVVIIGISHRVLFDGVAYLEKDFYRTPLGDVLIDLEFTRKLARAEKDTLGKNPQAYEEEHSAEVEIPFLQMSIKDFKIVVLLMGRPDYVTCSKLARGLVKIIKESGKKVLIVASTDLSHYYKYDDAIAKDRVTLSELLNFDALRFSEAASAGECQLCGSGPVITAMIAGKDLGADKIQILKYANSGDTAGDKSRVVGYASAVIYKYKEEERMLSSGQKKELLNIARKTVESYVRNGKIPEFKEIDPGLLSQEGAFVTLHKKGELRGCIGNIIGTQPLWMTVRDMAVESSAKDPRFEPVAPDELKDVKIEISVLSQPKRVQDINEIKMGTHGVIVKRGFNSGVFLPQVATETGWSRDEFLSSLCAHKAGLPADAWKDKKTELYSFTAQVFGEE
;
A
#
# COMPACT_ATOMS: atom_id res chain seq x y z
N VAL A 1 -5.89 -18.73 -21.47
CA VAL A 1 -5.97 -17.92 -20.24
C VAL A 1 -5.64 -18.78 -19.02
N MET A 2 -6.34 -19.91 -18.79
CA MET A 2 -6.14 -20.78 -17.61
C MET A 2 -4.68 -21.18 -17.40
N ASN A 3 -4.00 -21.65 -18.44
CA ASN A 3 -2.60 -22.08 -18.33
C ASN A 3 -1.70 -20.91 -17.88
N TYR A 4 -1.88 -19.74 -18.46
CA TYR A 4 -1.11 -18.54 -18.06
C TYR A 4 -1.34 -18.16 -16.59
N LEU A 5 -2.60 -18.24 -16.11
CA LEU A 5 -2.92 -17.98 -14.70
C LEU A 5 -2.32 -19.02 -13.74
N ASN A 6 -2.21 -20.30 -14.18
CA ASN A 6 -1.59 -21.36 -13.38
C ASN A 6 -0.06 -21.20 -13.30
N ASP A 7 0.56 -20.74 -14.38
CA ASP A 7 2.01 -20.54 -14.48
C ASP A 7 2.46 -19.25 -13.78
N ALA A 8 1.58 -18.24 -13.68
CA ALA A 8 1.90 -16.97 -13.05
C ALA A 8 2.12 -17.12 -11.53
N LYS A 9 3.27 -16.60 -11.06
CA LYS A 9 3.67 -16.56 -9.65
C LYS A 9 4.05 -15.14 -9.26
N PRO A 10 3.08 -14.22 -9.14
CA PRO A 10 3.38 -12.86 -8.73
C PRO A 10 3.87 -12.85 -7.28
N GLU A 11 4.74 -11.89 -6.97
CA GLU A 11 5.02 -11.54 -5.60
C GLU A 11 3.75 -11.09 -4.88
N ALA A 12 3.66 -11.39 -3.59
CA ALA A 12 2.50 -11.02 -2.78
C ALA A 12 2.32 -9.49 -2.74
N VAL A 13 1.09 -9.05 -2.95
CA VAL A 13 0.72 -7.64 -2.83
C VAL A 13 0.08 -7.41 -1.46
N ASN A 14 0.86 -6.79 -0.56
CA ASN A 14 0.40 -6.48 0.80
C ASN A 14 -0.45 -5.22 0.78
N GLY A 15 -1.75 -5.38 0.52
CA GLY A 15 -2.66 -4.25 0.50
C GLY A 15 -3.91 -4.45 -0.33
N GLU A 16 -4.66 -3.37 -0.40
CA GLU A 16 -5.88 -3.30 -1.20
C GLU A 16 -5.51 -2.86 -2.63
N ILE A 17 -5.68 -3.77 -3.60
CA ILE A 17 -5.46 -3.45 -5.02
C ILE A 17 -6.66 -2.63 -5.50
N ILE A 18 -6.37 -1.43 -6.00
CA ILE A 18 -7.33 -0.46 -6.52
C ILE A 18 -7.34 -0.50 -8.05
N ALA A 19 -6.17 -0.67 -8.66
CA ALA A 19 -6.08 -0.81 -10.10
C ALA A 19 -5.02 -1.84 -10.51
N ILE A 20 -5.20 -2.41 -11.71
CA ILE A 20 -4.19 -3.19 -12.42
C ILE A 20 -3.88 -2.50 -13.75
N ILE A 21 -2.62 -2.59 -14.17
CA ILE A 21 -2.15 -2.24 -15.50
C ILE A 21 -1.86 -3.56 -16.19
N SER A 22 -2.44 -3.78 -17.37
CA SER A 22 -2.40 -5.05 -18.09
C SER A 22 -2.16 -4.83 -19.59
N PRO A 23 -1.34 -5.67 -20.23
CA PRO A 23 -1.12 -5.60 -21.68
C PRO A 23 -2.26 -6.27 -22.46
N HIS A 24 -2.52 -5.78 -23.69
CA HIS A 24 -3.66 -6.18 -24.49
C HIS A 24 -3.31 -6.75 -25.87
N ALA A 25 -2.07 -7.09 -26.13
CA ALA A 25 -1.73 -7.86 -27.34
C ALA A 25 -2.41 -9.24 -27.34
N GLY A 26 -2.39 -9.94 -28.46
CA GLY A 26 -2.93 -11.30 -28.52
C GLY A 26 -2.32 -12.22 -27.45
N TYR A 27 -3.13 -13.13 -26.92
CA TYR A 27 -2.77 -13.95 -25.74
C TYR A 27 -1.44 -14.72 -25.84
N VAL A 28 -1.05 -15.13 -27.06
CA VAL A 28 0.25 -15.82 -27.28
C VAL A 28 1.41 -14.90 -26.92
N TYR A 29 1.25 -13.59 -27.10
CA TYR A 29 2.27 -12.59 -26.87
C TYR A 29 2.20 -12.02 -25.45
N SER A 30 1.10 -11.43 -25.08
CA SER A 30 0.96 -10.70 -23.80
C SER A 30 0.35 -11.51 -22.67
N GLY A 31 -0.36 -12.60 -22.97
CA GLY A 31 -1.05 -13.43 -21.97
C GLY A 31 -0.18 -13.90 -20.81
N PRO A 32 1.08 -14.38 -21.05
CA PRO A 32 1.99 -14.74 -19.97
C PRO A 32 2.33 -13.60 -18.99
N VAL A 33 2.24 -12.34 -19.46
CA VAL A 33 2.50 -11.14 -18.63
C VAL A 33 1.21 -10.66 -17.96
N ALA A 34 0.11 -10.54 -18.71
CA ALA A 34 -1.19 -10.15 -18.19
C ALA A 34 -1.62 -11.02 -17.00
N ALA A 35 -1.38 -12.32 -17.08
CA ALA A 35 -1.73 -13.28 -16.03
C ALA A 35 -1.22 -12.93 -14.64
N TYR A 36 -0.11 -12.22 -14.50
CA TYR A 36 0.42 -11.83 -13.20
C TYR A 36 -0.50 -10.84 -12.46
N GLY A 37 -1.05 -9.84 -13.15
CA GLY A 37 -2.01 -8.90 -12.58
C GLY A 37 -3.30 -9.59 -12.16
N TYR A 38 -3.83 -10.45 -13.03
CA TYR A 38 -5.06 -11.18 -12.76
C TYR A 38 -4.87 -12.24 -11.67
N LYS A 39 -3.70 -12.86 -11.58
CA LYS A 39 -3.37 -13.78 -10.47
C LYS A 39 -3.29 -13.03 -9.13
N ALA A 40 -2.77 -11.82 -9.11
CA ALA A 40 -2.69 -11.01 -7.89
C ALA A 40 -4.06 -10.61 -7.34
N ILE A 41 -5.09 -10.54 -8.19
CA ILE A 41 -6.47 -10.27 -7.77
C ILE A 41 -7.32 -11.54 -7.57
N SER A 42 -6.79 -12.72 -7.87
CA SER A 42 -7.55 -13.98 -7.75
C SER A 42 -8.09 -14.19 -6.33
N GLY A 43 -9.38 -14.53 -6.24
CA GLY A 43 -10.08 -14.73 -4.98
C GLY A 43 -10.45 -13.45 -4.22
N ARG A 44 -10.05 -12.28 -4.70
CA ARG A 44 -10.52 -11.01 -4.15
C ARG A 44 -11.94 -10.71 -4.64
N LYS A 45 -12.70 -9.93 -3.88
CA LYS A 45 -14.07 -9.55 -4.23
C LYS A 45 -14.07 -8.13 -4.77
N TYR A 46 -14.73 -7.94 -5.91
CA TYR A 46 -15.03 -6.65 -6.50
C TYR A 46 -16.47 -6.69 -7.02
N ASP A 47 -17.26 -5.64 -6.78
CA ASP A 47 -18.64 -5.54 -7.24
C ASP A 47 -18.69 -5.09 -8.70
N THR A 48 -17.75 -4.20 -9.09
CA THR A 48 -17.65 -3.63 -10.43
C THR A 48 -16.19 -3.54 -10.85
N VAL A 49 -15.91 -3.85 -12.12
CA VAL A 49 -14.60 -3.67 -12.74
C VAL A 49 -14.72 -2.64 -13.86
N VAL A 50 -13.98 -1.54 -13.76
CA VAL A 50 -13.91 -0.50 -14.80
C VAL A 50 -12.70 -0.81 -15.69
N ILE A 51 -12.95 -1.21 -16.93
CA ILE A 51 -11.91 -1.48 -17.91
C ILE A 51 -11.75 -0.24 -18.78
N ILE A 52 -10.56 0.33 -18.82
CA ILE A 52 -10.22 1.49 -19.63
C ILE A 52 -9.22 1.04 -20.70
N GLY A 53 -9.72 0.89 -21.92
CA GLY A 53 -8.91 0.62 -23.11
C GLY A 53 -8.66 1.88 -23.92
N ILE A 54 -8.03 1.70 -25.07
CA ILE A 54 -7.81 2.76 -26.07
C ILE A 54 -8.53 2.41 -27.37
N SER A 55 -8.82 3.41 -28.18
CA SER A 55 -9.35 3.20 -29.51
C SER A 55 -8.20 3.23 -30.54
N HIS A 56 -7.85 2.05 -31.08
CA HIS A 56 -6.84 1.92 -32.10
C HIS A 56 -7.35 2.29 -33.51
N ARG A 57 -8.65 2.16 -33.74
CA ARG A 57 -9.27 2.24 -35.06
C ARG A 57 -9.98 3.57 -35.35
N VAL A 58 -10.60 4.14 -34.33
CA VAL A 58 -11.42 5.35 -34.45
C VAL A 58 -10.81 6.48 -33.66
N LEU A 59 -10.48 7.59 -34.34
CA LEU A 59 -9.98 8.80 -33.69
C LEU A 59 -11.15 9.65 -33.22
N PHE A 60 -11.19 9.98 -31.94
CA PHE A 60 -12.15 10.91 -31.32
C PHE A 60 -11.56 11.56 -30.09
N ASP A 61 -12.16 12.64 -29.63
CA ASP A 61 -11.78 13.31 -28.39
C ASP A 61 -12.66 12.82 -27.25
N GLY A 62 -12.06 12.64 -26.07
CA GLY A 62 -12.76 12.17 -24.88
C GLY A 62 -12.80 10.64 -24.75
N VAL A 63 -13.86 10.13 -24.14
CA VAL A 63 -14.00 8.73 -23.73
C VAL A 63 -15.34 8.16 -24.19
N ALA A 64 -15.31 7.05 -24.91
CA ALA A 64 -16.51 6.30 -25.26
C ALA A 64 -16.90 5.35 -24.11
N TYR A 65 -18.21 5.26 -23.83
CA TYR A 65 -18.74 4.26 -22.92
C TYR A 65 -19.71 3.29 -23.63
N LEU A 66 -19.67 2.02 -23.19
CA LEU A 66 -20.54 0.98 -23.72
C LEU A 66 -21.83 0.90 -22.88
N GLU A 67 -22.99 1.07 -23.55
CA GLU A 67 -24.31 0.92 -22.92
C GLU A 67 -25.06 -0.27 -23.55
N LYS A 68 -24.75 -1.46 -23.05
CA LYS A 68 -25.36 -2.75 -23.38
C LYS A 68 -25.66 -3.49 -22.09
N ASP A 69 -26.51 -4.52 -22.14
CA ASP A 69 -26.85 -5.31 -20.95
C ASP A 69 -25.68 -6.21 -20.51
N PHE A 70 -24.94 -6.76 -21.47
CA PHE A 70 -23.82 -7.66 -21.23
C PHE A 70 -22.75 -7.54 -22.32
N TYR A 71 -21.57 -8.03 -21.98
CA TYR A 71 -20.46 -8.26 -22.92
C TYR A 71 -20.27 -9.77 -23.09
N ARG A 72 -20.29 -10.26 -24.35
CA ARG A 72 -20.16 -11.67 -24.66
C ARG A 72 -18.73 -12.06 -24.95
N THR A 73 -18.26 -13.11 -24.28
CA THR A 73 -16.95 -13.74 -24.49
C THR A 73 -17.11 -15.23 -24.76
N PRO A 74 -16.07 -15.94 -25.21
CA PRO A 74 -16.10 -17.40 -25.31
C PRO A 74 -16.37 -18.13 -23.97
N LEU A 75 -16.18 -17.45 -22.83
CA LEU A 75 -16.42 -17.98 -21.49
C LEU A 75 -17.84 -17.66 -20.96
N GLY A 76 -18.66 -16.99 -21.73
CA GLY A 76 -20.02 -16.58 -21.37
C GLY A 76 -20.19 -15.08 -21.25
N ASP A 77 -21.41 -14.68 -20.91
CA ASP A 77 -21.82 -13.29 -20.81
C ASP A 77 -21.38 -12.67 -19.47
N VAL A 78 -20.87 -11.43 -19.50
CA VAL A 78 -20.57 -10.63 -18.32
C VAL A 78 -21.48 -9.41 -18.30
N LEU A 79 -22.20 -9.21 -17.20
CA LEU A 79 -23.13 -8.10 -17.06
C LEU A 79 -22.41 -6.75 -17.03
N ILE A 80 -22.95 -5.77 -17.73
CA ILE A 80 -22.48 -4.39 -17.66
C ILE A 80 -23.18 -3.68 -16.49
N ASP A 81 -22.41 -2.92 -15.70
CA ASP A 81 -22.96 -2.07 -14.63
C ASP A 81 -23.54 -0.79 -15.23
N LEU A 82 -24.77 -0.92 -15.77
CA LEU A 82 -25.45 0.20 -16.43
C LEU A 82 -25.74 1.37 -15.48
N GLU A 83 -25.98 1.09 -14.20
CA GLU A 83 -26.23 2.15 -13.22
C GLU A 83 -24.95 2.97 -13.01
N PHE A 84 -23.82 2.31 -12.80
CA PHE A 84 -22.52 2.97 -12.65
C PHE A 84 -22.16 3.74 -13.93
N THR A 85 -22.28 3.10 -15.09
CA THR A 85 -21.98 3.71 -16.41
C THR A 85 -22.77 4.99 -16.63
N ARG A 86 -24.09 4.96 -16.39
CA ARG A 86 -24.95 6.12 -16.58
C ARG A 86 -24.68 7.24 -15.59
N LYS A 87 -24.39 6.91 -14.31
CA LYS A 87 -23.97 7.90 -13.31
C LYS A 87 -22.66 8.59 -13.71
N LEU A 88 -21.68 7.81 -14.15
CA LEU A 88 -20.39 8.34 -14.62
C LEU A 88 -20.57 9.23 -15.84
N ALA A 89 -21.31 8.78 -16.86
CA ALA A 89 -21.57 9.55 -18.07
C ALA A 89 -22.32 10.87 -17.79
N ARG A 90 -23.21 10.90 -16.80
CA ARG A 90 -23.88 12.15 -16.37
C ARG A 90 -22.94 13.10 -15.64
N ALA A 91 -22.06 12.57 -14.81
CA ALA A 91 -21.10 13.36 -14.05
C ALA A 91 -20.05 14.01 -14.95
N GLU A 92 -19.63 13.32 -16.00
CA GLU A 92 -18.57 13.74 -16.93
C GLU A 92 -19.11 13.88 -18.38
N LYS A 93 -20.30 14.47 -18.56
CA LYS A 93 -21.03 14.58 -19.84
C LYS A 93 -20.23 15.24 -20.96
N ASP A 94 -19.30 16.14 -20.63
CA ASP A 94 -18.46 16.84 -21.58
C ASP A 94 -17.21 16.02 -21.97
N THR A 95 -16.97 14.90 -21.30
CA THR A 95 -15.82 14.03 -21.52
C THR A 95 -16.25 12.64 -22.00
N LEU A 96 -17.39 12.12 -21.49
CA LEU A 96 -17.92 10.81 -21.84
C LEU A 96 -19.07 10.91 -22.83
N GLY A 97 -18.97 10.17 -23.95
CA GLY A 97 -19.98 10.10 -24.99
C GLY A 97 -20.24 8.67 -25.47
N LYS A 98 -21.38 8.47 -26.13
CA LYS A 98 -21.62 7.21 -26.86
C LYS A 98 -20.90 7.25 -28.19
N ASN A 99 -20.07 6.26 -28.43
CA ASN A 99 -19.41 6.06 -29.72
C ASN A 99 -19.37 4.56 -30.04
N PRO A 100 -20.45 3.98 -30.59
CA PRO A 100 -20.51 2.56 -30.91
C PRO A 100 -19.41 2.12 -31.89
N GLN A 101 -19.02 2.97 -32.81
CA GLN A 101 -17.98 2.65 -33.79
C GLN A 101 -16.60 2.42 -33.16
N ALA A 102 -16.32 3.06 -31.99
CA ALA A 102 -15.07 2.87 -31.28
C ALA A 102 -14.91 1.42 -30.76
N TYR A 103 -15.99 0.67 -30.63
CA TYR A 103 -16.00 -0.72 -30.16
C TYR A 103 -15.95 -1.75 -31.31
N GLU A 104 -16.13 -1.31 -32.55
CA GLU A 104 -16.06 -2.19 -33.70
C GLU A 104 -14.59 -2.55 -33.96
N GLU A 105 -14.29 -3.86 -33.99
CA GLU A 105 -12.92 -4.41 -34.18
C GLU A 105 -11.87 -3.91 -33.16
N GLU A 106 -12.29 -3.38 -32.00
CA GLU A 106 -11.39 -2.92 -30.94
C GLU A 106 -11.25 -4.00 -29.86
N HIS A 107 -10.01 -4.33 -29.53
CA HIS A 107 -9.68 -5.44 -28.64
C HIS A 107 -9.04 -5.03 -27.31
N SER A 108 -8.62 -3.76 -27.14
CA SER A 108 -7.87 -3.31 -25.95
C SER A 108 -8.60 -3.52 -24.62
N ALA A 109 -9.94 -3.49 -24.62
CA ALA A 109 -10.73 -3.83 -23.44
C ALA A 109 -11.23 -5.27 -23.46
N GLU A 110 -11.46 -5.85 -24.64
CA GLU A 110 -12.04 -7.18 -24.83
C GLU A 110 -11.15 -8.27 -24.23
N VAL A 111 -9.86 -8.24 -24.51
CA VAL A 111 -8.90 -9.28 -24.10
C VAL A 111 -8.71 -9.36 -22.57
N GLU A 112 -9.09 -8.32 -21.85
CA GLU A 112 -9.01 -8.28 -20.38
C GLU A 112 -10.15 -9.09 -19.74
N ILE A 113 -11.33 -9.18 -20.40
CA ILE A 113 -12.54 -9.76 -19.80
C ILE A 113 -12.40 -11.26 -19.51
N PRO A 114 -11.87 -12.12 -20.38
CA PRO A 114 -11.67 -13.54 -20.06
C PRO A 114 -10.71 -13.79 -18.89
N PHE A 115 -9.72 -12.95 -18.70
CA PHE A 115 -8.86 -13.02 -17.51
C PHE A 115 -9.62 -12.70 -16.23
N LEU A 116 -10.49 -11.67 -16.25
CA LEU A 116 -11.36 -11.33 -15.12
C LEU A 116 -12.31 -12.48 -14.79
N GLN A 117 -12.99 -13.06 -15.79
CA GLN A 117 -13.92 -14.19 -15.60
C GLN A 117 -13.26 -15.39 -14.94
N MET A 118 -11.96 -15.62 -15.21
CA MET A 118 -11.20 -16.72 -14.61
C MET A 118 -10.60 -16.41 -13.25
N SER A 119 -10.50 -15.13 -12.88
CA SER A 119 -9.81 -14.69 -11.66
C SER A 119 -10.74 -14.29 -10.53
N ILE A 120 -11.88 -13.69 -10.84
CA ILE A 120 -12.86 -13.19 -9.85
C ILE A 120 -14.28 -13.64 -10.20
N LYS A 121 -15.19 -13.57 -9.22
CA LYS A 121 -16.59 -14.01 -9.36
C LYS A 121 -17.54 -12.87 -9.01
N ASP A 122 -18.78 -13.00 -9.48
CA ASP A 122 -19.93 -12.15 -9.10
C ASP A 122 -19.67 -10.65 -9.28
N PHE A 123 -19.10 -10.26 -10.42
CA PHE A 123 -18.80 -8.88 -10.74
C PHE A 123 -19.57 -8.41 -11.99
N LYS A 124 -19.71 -7.09 -12.11
CA LYS A 124 -20.16 -6.41 -13.33
C LYS A 124 -19.01 -5.59 -13.93
N ILE A 125 -19.13 -5.24 -15.20
CA ILE A 125 -18.10 -4.44 -15.88
C ILE A 125 -18.64 -3.08 -16.34
N VAL A 126 -17.74 -2.11 -16.39
CA VAL A 126 -17.90 -0.85 -17.12
C VAL A 126 -16.79 -0.84 -18.15
N VAL A 127 -17.14 -0.70 -19.43
CA VAL A 127 -16.16 -0.71 -20.53
C VAL A 127 -16.06 0.67 -21.11
N LEU A 128 -14.87 1.24 -21.03
CA LEU A 128 -14.53 2.56 -21.51
C LEU A 128 -13.40 2.47 -22.56
N LEU A 129 -13.54 3.22 -23.65
CA LEU A 129 -12.48 3.35 -24.64
C LEU A 129 -12.08 4.82 -24.73
N MET A 130 -10.82 5.10 -24.53
CA MET A 130 -10.26 6.44 -24.63
C MET A 130 -9.84 6.73 -26.07
N GLY A 131 -10.24 7.87 -26.58
CA GLY A 131 -9.76 8.41 -27.86
C GLY A 131 -8.37 9.04 -27.67
N ARG A 132 -8.20 10.30 -28.09
CA ARG A 132 -6.91 11.00 -27.87
C ARG A 132 -6.69 11.25 -26.37
N PRO A 133 -5.62 10.70 -25.79
CA PRO A 133 -5.34 10.91 -24.39
C PRO A 133 -4.66 12.27 -24.17
N ASP A 134 -5.27 13.14 -23.39
CA ASP A 134 -4.63 14.30 -22.79
C ASP A 134 -4.82 14.29 -21.26
N TYR A 135 -3.96 14.98 -20.55
CA TYR A 135 -3.99 14.99 -19.09
C TYR A 135 -5.31 15.52 -18.51
N VAL A 136 -5.95 16.48 -19.20
CA VAL A 136 -7.22 17.07 -18.76
C VAL A 136 -8.35 16.05 -18.85
N THR A 137 -8.45 15.33 -19.98
CA THR A 137 -9.40 14.23 -20.17
C THR A 137 -9.19 13.12 -19.14
N CYS A 138 -7.93 12.68 -18.92
CA CYS A 138 -7.59 11.69 -17.93
C CYS A 138 -7.99 12.14 -16.50
N SER A 139 -7.72 13.40 -16.15
CA SER A 139 -8.04 13.96 -14.84
C SER A 139 -9.54 14.09 -14.60
N LYS A 140 -10.32 14.46 -15.64
CA LYS A 140 -11.78 14.51 -15.55
C LYS A 140 -12.35 13.12 -15.35
N LEU A 141 -11.95 12.15 -16.19
CA LEU A 141 -12.40 10.76 -16.05
C LEU A 141 -12.06 10.21 -14.66
N ALA A 142 -10.83 10.41 -14.18
CA ALA A 142 -10.40 9.95 -12.87
C ALA A 142 -11.24 10.53 -11.74
N ARG A 143 -11.51 11.85 -11.75
CA ARG A 143 -12.37 12.51 -10.74
C ARG A 143 -13.80 11.98 -10.77
N GLY A 144 -14.37 11.80 -11.97
CA GLY A 144 -15.68 11.20 -12.14
C GLY A 144 -15.74 9.78 -11.57
N LEU A 145 -14.76 8.94 -11.88
CA LEU A 145 -14.64 7.58 -11.33
C LEU A 145 -14.56 7.60 -9.80
N VAL A 146 -13.66 8.40 -9.23
CA VAL A 146 -13.50 8.51 -7.77
C VAL A 146 -14.79 8.94 -7.08
N LYS A 147 -15.49 9.93 -7.65
CA LYS A 147 -16.78 10.39 -7.15
C LYS A 147 -17.81 9.26 -7.12
N ILE A 148 -18.00 8.58 -8.26
CA ILE A 148 -19.03 7.53 -8.38
C ILE A 148 -18.64 6.30 -7.52
N ILE A 149 -17.38 5.95 -7.44
CA ILE A 149 -16.89 4.87 -6.56
C ILE A 149 -17.26 5.17 -5.10
N LYS A 150 -16.91 6.36 -4.60
CA LYS A 150 -17.22 6.78 -3.22
C LYS A 150 -18.71 6.85 -2.93
N GLU A 151 -19.51 7.35 -3.88
CA GLU A 151 -20.98 7.46 -3.74
C GLU A 151 -21.69 6.10 -3.81
N SER A 152 -21.14 5.13 -4.56
CA SER A 152 -21.76 3.82 -4.72
C SER A 152 -21.57 2.88 -3.53
N GLY A 153 -20.55 3.10 -2.72
CA GLY A 153 -20.11 2.16 -1.67
C GLY A 153 -19.63 0.82 -2.20
N LYS A 154 -19.51 0.65 -3.53
CA LYS A 154 -19.04 -0.57 -4.18
C LYS A 154 -17.53 -0.71 -4.09
N LYS A 155 -17.07 -1.96 -4.02
CA LYS A 155 -15.68 -2.28 -4.21
C LYS A 155 -15.38 -2.37 -5.70
N VAL A 156 -14.62 -1.41 -6.21
CA VAL A 156 -14.34 -1.26 -7.65
C VAL A 156 -12.87 -1.53 -7.94
N LEU A 157 -12.61 -2.30 -8.99
CA LEU A 157 -11.28 -2.46 -9.59
C LEU A 157 -11.21 -1.63 -10.87
N ILE A 158 -10.10 -0.93 -11.08
CA ILE A 158 -9.80 -0.27 -12.35
C ILE A 158 -8.78 -1.13 -13.12
N VAL A 159 -9.04 -1.40 -14.39
CA VAL A 159 -8.11 -2.07 -15.31
C VAL A 159 -7.68 -1.05 -16.35
N ALA A 160 -6.41 -0.67 -16.31
CA ALA A 160 -5.78 0.19 -17.33
C ALA A 160 -5.07 -0.70 -18.35
N SER A 161 -5.62 -0.73 -19.55
CA SER A 161 -5.14 -1.61 -20.61
C SER A 161 -4.10 -0.90 -21.48
N THR A 162 -2.88 -1.46 -21.58
CA THR A 162 -1.78 -0.87 -22.34
C THR A 162 -0.67 -1.86 -22.65
N ASP A 163 -0.17 -1.85 -23.89
CA ASP A 163 1.15 -2.38 -24.22
C ASP A 163 2.20 -1.26 -24.07
N LEU A 164 3.49 -1.63 -23.95
CA LEU A 164 4.61 -0.69 -23.86
C LEU A 164 5.17 -0.31 -25.25
N SER A 165 6.50 -0.31 -25.41
CA SER A 165 7.13 0.08 -26.68
C SER A 165 6.78 -0.87 -27.84
N HIS A 166 6.71 -0.33 -29.06
CA HIS A 166 6.30 -1.09 -30.24
C HIS A 166 7.36 -1.12 -31.31
N TYR A 167 7.65 -2.34 -31.79
CA TYR A 167 8.42 -2.61 -33.00
C TYR A 167 9.88 -2.16 -33.00
N TYR A 168 10.48 -2.00 -31.81
CA TYR A 168 11.93 -1.80 -31.67
C TYR A 168 12.66 -3.13 -31.67
N LYS A 169 13.99 -3.08 -31.90
CA LYS A 169 14.86 -4.23 -31.65
C LYS A 169 14.83 -4.59 -30.17
N TYR A 170 15.08 -5.84 -29.86
CA TYR A 170 14.93 -6.40 -28.52
C TYR A 170 15.59 -5.56 -27.40
N ASP A 171 16.88 -5.21 -27.55
CA ASP A 171 17.60 -4.45 -26.53
C ASP A 171 17.13 -2.98 -26.43
N ASP A 172 16.78 -2.37 -27.59
CA ASP A 172 16.25 -1.01 -27.64
C ASP A 172 14.88 -0.93 -26.96
N ALA A 173 14.03 -1.95 -27.17
CA ALA A 173 12.74 -2.05 -26.51
C ALA A 173 12.91 -2.14 -24.98
N ILE A 174 13.80 -3.01 -24.50
CA ILE A 174 14.09 -3.14 -23.06
C ILE A 174 14.56 -1.81 -22.46
N ALA A 175 15.43 -1.08 -23.15
CA ALA A 175 15.92 0.20 -22.68
C ALA A 175 14.80 1.24 -22.53
N LYS A 176 13.92 1.34 -23.55
CA LYS A 176 12.76 2.26 -23.56
C LYS A 176 11.72 1.87 -22.50
N ASP A 177 11.40 0.60 -22.40
CA ASP A 177 10.43 0.09 -21.44
C ASP A 177 10.88 0.29 -19.98
N ARG A 178 12.19 0.18 -19.72
CA ARG A 178 12.77 0.51 -18.39
C ARG A 178 12.51 1.97 -18.00
N VAL A 179 12.61 2.92 -18.93
CA VAL A 179 12.29 4.33 -18.68
C VAL A 179 10.82 4.47 -18.32
N THR A 180 9.92 3.88 -19.13
CA THR A 180 8.47 3.90 -18.87
C THR A 180 8.12 3.30 -17.51
N LEU A 181 8.70 2.15 -17.17
CA LEU A 181 8.46 1.49 -15.88
C LEU A 181 9.03 2.29 -14.70
N SER A 182 10.17 2.94 -14.87
CA SER A 182 10.75 3.81 -13.84
C SER A 182 9.87 5.03 -13.56
N GLU A 183 9.37 5.69 -14.60
CA GLU A 183 8.45 6.82 -14.44
C GLU A 183 7.10 6.39 -13.86
N LEU A 184 6.61 5.20 -14.19
CA LEU A 184 5.40 4.64 -13.58
C LEU A 184 5.58 4.45 -12.06
N LEU A 185 6.73 3.93 -11.61
CA LEU A 185 7.02 3.70 -10.20
C LEU A 185 7.15 4.99 -9.38
N ASN A 186 7.46 6.13 -10.00
CA ASN A 186 7.46 7.44 -9.32
C ASN A 186 6.07 7.86 -8.84
N PHE A 187 5.01 7.24 -9.36
CA PHE A 187 3.61 7.48 -9.02
C PHE A 187 3.21 8.97 -9.09
N ASP A 188 3.76 9.69 -10.06
CA ASP A 188 3.41 11.06 -10.41
C ASP A 188 2.74 11.09 -11.80
N ALA A 189 1.41 11.19 -11.81
CA ALA A 189 0.61 11.10 -13.03
C ALA A 189 0.84 12.29 -13.99
N LEU A 190 1.15 13.48 -13.47
CA LEU A 190 1.43 14.65 -14.31
C LEU A 190 2.77 14.48 -15.03
N ARG A 191 3.83 14.17 -14.26
CA ARG A 191 5.14 13.90 -14.83
C ARG A 191 5.12 12.74 -15.82
N PHE A 192 4.39 11.67 -15.50
CA PHE A 192 4.22 10.53 -16.42
C PHE A 192 3.54 10.95 -17.72
N SER A 193 2.52 11.83 -17.65
CA SER A 193 1.84 12.37 -18.85
C SER A 193 2.76 13.25 -19.68
N GLU A 194 3.58 14.09 -19.05
CA GLU A 194 4.57 14.91 -19.73
C GLU A 194 5.62 14.05 -20.44
N ALA A 195 6.16 13.04 -19.76
CA ALA A 195 7.14 12.10 -20.32
C ALA A 195 6.54 11.26 -21.48
N ALA A 196 5.28 10.84 -21.37
CA ALA A 196 4.58 10.15 -22.46
C ALA A 196 4.36 11.06 -23.68
N SER A 197 3.96 12.31 -23.46
CA SER A 197 3.75 13.30 -24.51
C SER A 197 5.07 13.70 -25.21
N ALA A 198 6.17 13.73 -24.46
CA ALA A 198 7.52 13.96 -24.99
C ALA A 198 8.11 12.74 -25.73
N GLY A 199 7.45 11.58 -25.67
CA GLY A 199 7.93 10.32 -26.25
C GLY A 199 9.05 9.65 -25.45
N GLU A 200 9.31 10.10 -24.23
CA GLU A 200 10.25 9.48 -23.29
C GLU A 200 9.67 8.16 -22.76
N CYS A 201 8.39 8.15 -22.38
CA CYS A 201 7.64 6.95 -22.05
C CYS A 201 6.94 6.40 -23.30
N GLN A 202 7.12 5.11 -23.56
CA GLN A 202 6.60 4.42 -24.75
C GLN A 202 5.50 3.44 -24.32
N LEU A 203 4.24 3.80 -24.60
CA LEU A 203 3.07 2.95 -24.36
C LEU A 203 1.88 3.43 -25.19
N CYS A 204 1.03 2.51 -25.65
CA CYS A 204 -0.17 2.85 -26.41
C CYS A 204 -1.30 3.37 -25.51
N GLY A 205 -1.43 2.83 -24.31
CA GLY A 205 -2.49 3.16 -23.33
C GLY A 205 -2.05 4.18 -22.29
N SER A 206 -1.37 5.26 -22.65
CA SER A 206 -0.95 6.30 -21.69
C SER A 206 -2.14 6.90 -20.94
N GLY A 207 -3.24 7.19 -21.63
CA GLY A 207 -4.44 7.73 -21.01
C GLY A 207 -5.08 6.83 -19.96
N PRO A 208 -5.37 5.55 -20.24
CA PRO A 208 -5.79 4.57 -19.23
C PRO A 208 -4.89 4.52 -18.01
N VAL A 209 -3.56 4.48 -18.21
CA VAL A 209 -2.57 4.43 -17.11
C VAL A 209 -2.60 5.71 -16.29
N ILE A 210 -2.56 6.89 -16.90
CA ILE A 210 -2.64 8.19 -16.22
C ILE A 210 -3.94 8.28 -15.39
N THR A 211 -5.06 7.87 -15.98
CA THR A 211 -6.38 7.85 -15.29
C THR A 211 -6.34 6.94 -14.07
N ALA A 212 -5.77 5.73 -14.18
CA ALA A 212 -5.64 4.79 -13.09
C ALA A 212 -4.70 5.30 -11.99
N MET A 213 -3.60 5.99 -12.34
CA MET A 213 -2.70 6.61 -11.37
C MET A 213 -3.40 7.71 -10.57
N ILE A 214 -4.12 8.63 -11.23
CA ILE A 214 -4.86 9.71 -10.56
C ILE A 214 -5.95 9.12 -9.67
N ALA A 215 -6.83 8.27 -10.24
CA ALA A 215 -7.93 7.68 -9.50
C ALA A 215 -7.44 6.81 -8.33
N GLY A 216 -6.38 6.02 -8.54
CA GLY A 216 -5.77 5.21 -7.50
C GLY A 216 -5.29 6.06 -6.32
N LYS A 217 -4.56 7.14 -6.59
CA LYS A 217 -4.07 8.06 -5.56
C LYS A 217 -5.20 8.73 -4.78
N ASP A 218 -6.26 9.18 -5.47
CA ASP A 218 -7.44 9.82 -4.87
C ASP A 218 -8.33 8.82 -4.08
N LEU A 219 -8.21 7.52 -4.37
CA LEU A 219 -8.82 6.42 -3.62
C LEU A 219 -7.92 5.92 -2.47
N GLY A 220 -6.75 6.51 -2.30
CA GLY A 220 -5.84 6.24 -1.18
C GLY A 220 -4.73 5.24 -1.48
N ALA A 221 -4.49 4.89 -2.76
CA ALA A 221 -3.29 4.14 -3.13
C ALA A 221 -2.03 4.97 -2.87
N ASP A 222 -0.99 4.31 -2.40
CA ASP A 222 0.30 4.92 -2.09
C ASP A 222 1.48 4.17 -2.72
N LYS A 223 1.22 3.04 -3.39
CA LYS A 223 2.22 2.17 -4.00
C LYS A 223 1.82 1.71 -5.40
N ILE A 224 2.84 1.57 -6.25
CA ILE A 224 2.79 0.80 -7.51
C ILE A 224 3.83 -0.30 -7.42
N GLN A 225 3.46 -1.51 -7.84
CA GLN A 225 4.35 -2.66 -7.92
C GLN A 225 4.28 -3.27 -9.32
N ILE A 226 5.43 -3.40 -9.98
CA ILE A 226 5.54 -4.16 -11.23
C ILE A 226 5.58 -5.63 -10.87
N LEU A 227 4.63 -6.39 -11.39
CA LEU A 227 4.53 -7.84 -11.13
C LEU A 227 5.28 -8.67 -12.16
N LYS A 228 5.29 -8.20 -13.41
CA LYS A 228 5.99 -8.86 -14.51
C LYS A 228 6.28 -7.87 -15.62
N TYR A 229 7.44 -8.01 -16.23
CA TYR A 229 7.81 -7.43 -17.52
C TYR A 229 8.33 -8.53 -18.43
N ALA A 230 7.99 -8.49 -19.71
CA ALA A 230 8.60 -9.21 -20.79
C ALA A 230 8.27 -8.51 -22.11
N ASN A 231 8.83 -8.96 -23.23
CA ASN A 231 8.45 -8.51 -24.56
C ASN A 231 8.08 -9.70 -25.45
N SER A 232 7.56 -9.43 -26.65
CA SER A 232 7.15 -10.47 -27.58
C SER A 232 8.30 -11.40 -28.03
N GLY A 233 9.54 -10.94 -27.95
CA GLY A 233 10.72 -11.79 -28.20
C GLY A 233 10.95 -12.81 -27.10
N ASP A 234 10.54 -12.53 -25.86
CA ASP A 234 10.60 -13.47 -24.73
C ASP A 234 9.46 -14.49 -24.78
N THR A 235 8.27 -14.05 -25.21
CA THR A 235 7.06 -14.87 -25.17
C THR A 235 6.81 -15.66 -26.45
N ALA A 236 7.23 -15.16 -27.62
CA ALA A 236 7.00 -15.76 -28.93
C ALA A 236 8.28 -16.02 -29.76
N GLY A 237 9.45 -15.57 -29.31
CA GLY A 237 10.77 -15.95 -29.84
C GLY A 237 11.39 -15.02 -30.88
N ASP A 238 10.62 -14.27 -31.68
CA ASP A 238 11.19 -13.31 -32.65
C ASP A 238 11.65 -12.03 -31.94
N LYS A 239 12.96 -11.76 -31.99
CA LYS A 239 13.63 -10.62 -31.37
C LYS A 239 13.94 -9.47 -32.33
N SER A 240 13.59 -9.59 -33.58
CA SER A 240 13.92 -8.58 -34.61
C SER A 240 13.14 -7.29 -34.41
N ARG A 241 11.86 -7.40 -34.06
CA ARG A 241 10.93 -6.29 -33.77
C ARG A 241 9.94 -6.74 -32.71
N VAL A 242 10.11 -6.22 -31.50
CA VAL A 242 9.31 -6.65 -30.35
C VAL A 242 8.33 -5.59 -29.87
N VAL A 243 7.32 -6.04 -29.11
CA VAL A 243 6.40 -5.20 -28.33
C VAL A 243 6.61 -5.49 -26.86
N GLY A 244 6.76 -4.45 -26.06
CA GLY A 244 6.94 -4.58 -24.61
C GLY A 244 5.62 -4.77 -23.89
N TYR A 245 5.63 -5.55 -22.80
CA TYR A 245 4.47 -5.86 -21.97
C TYR A 245 4.82 -5.72 -20.49
N ALA A 246 3.93 -5.08 -19.73
CA ALA A 246 4.07 -5.05 -18.28
C ALA A 246 2.73 -5.35 -17.59
N SER A 247 2.80 -6.04 -16.48
CA SER A 247 1.71 -6.18 -15.54
C SER A 247 2.10 -5.52 -14.22
N ALA A 248 1.26 -4.59 -13.74
CA ALA A 248 1.50 -3.87 -12.50
C ALA A 248 0.19 -3.70 -11.71
N VAL A 249 0.34 -3.41 -10.42
CA VAL A 249 -0.76 -3.07 -9.52
C VAL A 249 -0.55 -1.70 -8.90
N ILE A 250 -1.65 -0.96 -8.77
CA ILE A 250 -1.76 0.26 -7.99
C ILE A 250 -2.57 -0.10 -6.74
N TYR A 251 -1.98 0.05 -5.55
CA TYR A 251 -2.60 -0.45 -4.34
C TYR A 251 -2.38 0.48 -3.15
N LYS A 252 -3.30 0.42 -2.22
CA LYS A 252 -3.12 0.99 -0.89
C LYS A 252 -2.37 -0.03 -0.05
N TYR A 253 -1.13 0.29 0.27
CA TYR A 253 -0.32 -0.58 1.09
C TYR A 253 -1.00 -0.79 2.44
N LYS A 254 -1.20 -2.02 2.79
CA LYS A 254 -1.63 -2.42 4.12
C LYS A 254 -0.37 -2.95 4.80
N GLU A 255 0.24 -2.12 5.61
CA GLU A 255 1.27 -2.63 6.50
C GLU A 255 0.61 -3.77 7.29
N GLU A 256 1.02 -5.00 7.01
CA GLU A 256 0.79 -6.06 7.97
C GLU A 256 1.48 -5.56 9.23
N GLU A 257 0.72 -5.41 10.31
CA GLU A 257 1.33 -5.25 11.61
C GLU A 257 2.25 -6.45 11.76
N ARG A 258 3.54 -6.20 11.61
CA ARG A 258 4.53 -7.25 11.73
C ARG A 258 4.39 -7.85 13.12
N MET A 259 3.74 -9.00 13.19
CA MET A 259 3.60 -9.73 14.44
C MET A 259 4.87 -10.54 14.67
N LEU A 260 5.56 -10.24 15.77
CA LEU A 260 6.69 -11.05 16.22
C LEU A 260 6.20 -12.46 16.55
N SER A 261 6.90 -13.47 16.03
CA SER A 261 6.65 -14.87 16.39
C SER A 261 6.94 -15.11 17.88
N SER A 262 6.38 -16.19 18.43
CA SER A 262 6.67 -16.57 19.82
C SER A 262 8.17 -16.81 20.05
N GLY A 263 8.90 -17.30 19.04
CA GLY A 263 10.35 -17.47 19.09
C GLY A 263 11.08 -16.13 19.20
N GLN A 264 10.72 -15.16 18.35
CA GLN A 264 11.30 -13.81 18.37
C GLN A 264 11.03 -13.06 19.67
N LYS A 265 9.81 -13.17 20.22
CA LYS A 265 9.46 -12.60 21.52
C LYS A 265 10.32 -13.18 22.65
N LYS A 266 10.50 -14.51 22.67
CA LYS A 266 11.38 -15.19 23.65
C LYS A 266 12.83 -14.75 23.50
N GLU A 267 13.33 -14.61 22.27
CA GLU A 267 14.70 -14.14 22.01
C GLU A 267 14.91 -12.72 22.52
N LEU A 268 13.98 -11.80 22.26
CA LEU A 268 14.05 -10.42 22.77
C LEU A 268 14.01 -10.37 24.29
N LEU A 269 13.15 -11.15 24.96
CA LEU A 269 13.12 -11.26 26.41
C LEU A 269 14.44 -11.81 26.98
N ASN A 270 15.01 -12.83 26.33
CA ASN A 270 16.32 -13.37 26.73
C ASN A 270 17.46 -12.34 26.57
N ILE A 271 17.44 -11.56 25.47
CA ILE A 271 18.40 -10.46 25.26
C ILE A 271 18.26 -9.43 26.37
N ALA A 272 17.04 -8.97 26.67
CA ALA A 272 16.78 -8.00 27.71
C ALA A 272 17.21 -8.54 29.09
N ARG A 273 16.82 -9.76 29.46
CA ARG A 273 17.17 -10.40 30.74
C ARG A 273 18.68 -10.51 30.94
N LYS A 274 19.38 -11.10 29.98
CA LYS A 274 20.84 -11.24 30.04
C LYS A 274 21.55 -9.89 30.13
N THR A 275 21.02 -8.88 29.42
CA THR A 275 21.59 -7.53 29.47
C THR A 275 21.39 -6.89 30.84
N VAL A 276 20.18 -6.91 31.40
CA VAL A 276 19.91 -6.38 32.75
C VAL A 276 20.79 -7.07 33.78
N GLU A 277 20.84 -8.40 33.79
CA GLU A 277 21.63 -9.16 34.75
C GLU A 277 23.13 -8.88 34.68
N SER A 278 23.68 -8.86 33.45
CA SER A 278 25.10 -8.59 33.23
C SER A 278 25.46 -7.16 33.60
N TYR A 279 24.63 -6.20 33.17
CA TYR A 279 24.91 -4.80 33.41
C TYR A 279 24.77 -4.43 34.90
N VAL A 280 23.71 -4.87 35.55
CA VAL A 280 23.51 -4.63 37.00
C VAL A 280 24.61 -5.27 37.85
N ARG A 281 25.10 -6.46 37.49
CA ARG A 281 26.15 -7.15 38.26
C ARG A 281 27.55 -6.63 37.98
N ASN A 282 27.85 -6.32 36.72
CA ASN A 282 29.24 -6.17 36.27
C ASN A 282 29.49 -4.88 35.45
N GLY A 283 28.47 -4.08 35.18
CA GLY A 283 28.57 -2.90 34.29
C GLY A 283 28.86 -3.24 32.83
N LYS A 284 28.67 -4.50 32.39
CA LYS A 284 29.02 -4.96 31.05
C LYS A 284 27.80 -5.34 30.24
N ILE A 285 27.78 -4.92 28.96
CA ILE A 285 26.78 -5.34 27.98
C ILE A 285 27.27 -6.64 27.34
N PRO A 286 26.47 -7.73 27.36
CA PRO A 286 26.86 -9.00 26.76
C PRO A 286 26.87 -8.94 25.24
N GLU A 287 27.69 -9.76 24.59
CA GLU A 287 27.64 -10.00 23.16
C GLU A 287 26.57 -11.01 22.83
N PHE A 288 25.83 -10.76 21.72
CA PHE A 288 24.83 -11.68 21.19
C PHE A 288 25.23 -12.11 19.78
N LYS A 289 25.15 -13.41 19.49
CA LYS A 289 25.47 -14.02 18.21
C LYS A 289 24.23 -14.77 17.69
N GLU A 290 24.16 -14.98 16.38
CA GLU A 290 23.09 -15.75 15.74
C GLU A 290 21.68 -15.18 16.00
N ILE A 291 21.51 -13.87 15.77
CA ILE A 291 20.23 -13.17 15.94
C ILE A 291 19.27 -13.56 14.78
N ASP A 292 18.01 -13.84 15.13
CA ASP A 292 16.94 -14.07 14.13
C ASP A 292 16.90 -12.90 13.12
N PRO A 293 17.01 -13.18 11.80
CA PRO A 293 16.99 -12.13 10.77
C PRO A 293 15.78 -11.19 10.87
N GLY A 294 14.66 -11.68 11.36
CA GLY A 294 13.49 -10.87 11.62
C GLY A 294 13.70 -9.80 12.70
N LEU A 295 14.68 -9.87 13.57
CA LEU A 295 15.01 -8.88 14.60
C LEU A 295 16.01 -7.80 14.13
N LEU A 296 16.39 -7.81 12.84
CA LEU A 296 17.28 -6.82 12.24
C LEU A 296 16.56 -5.56 11.75
N SER A 297 15.22 -5.55 11.68
CA SER A 297 14.43 -4.36 11.29
C SER A 297 14.60 -3.23 12.31
N GLN A 298 14.50 -2.00 11.83
CA GLN A 298 14.57 -0.80 12.66
C GLN A 298 13.17 -0.48 13.21
N GLU A 299 12.96 -0.84 14.49
CA GLU A 299 11.70 -0.61 15.19
C GLU A 299 11.96 0.04 16.55
N GLY A 300 11.02 0.91 16.98
CA GLY A 300 11.04 1.45 18.33
C GLY A 300 10.70 0.36 19.34
N ALA A 301 11.27 0.45 20.53
CA ALA A 301 10.93 -0.45 21.62
C ALA A 301 11.08 0.21 22.97
N PHE A 302 10.24 -0.21 23.93
CA PHE A 302 10.39 0.09 25.35
C PHE A 302 10.72 -1.19 26.10
N VAL A 303 11.58 -1.06 27.09
CA VAL A 303 11.81 -2.11 28.08
C VAL A 303 11.31 -1.60 29.43
N THR A 304 10.38 -2.33 30.01
CA THR A 304 9.77 -2.02 31.30
C THR A 304 10.17 -3.07 32.32
N LEU A 305 10.59 -2.62 33.49
CA LEU A 305 10.92 -3.45 34.62
C LEU A 305 9.83 -3.32 35.68
N HIS A 306 9.30 -4.44 36.14
CA HIS A 306 8.33 -4.51 37.20
C HIS A 306 8.93 -5.26 38.41
N LYS A 307 8.69 -4.78 39.62
CA LYS A 307 9.04 -5.48 40.86
C LYS A 307 7.79 -5.64 41.71
N LYS A 308 7.40 -6.88 41.99
CA LYS A 308 6.16 -7.21 42.72
C LYS A 308 4.90 -6.59 42.10
N GLY A 309 4.85 -6.46 40.80
CA GLY A 309 3.73 -5.87 40.04
C GLY A 309 3.79 -4.35 39.88
N GLU A 310 4.69 -3.65 40.57
CA GLU A 310 4.85 -2.21 40.45
C GLU A 310 5.95 -1.83 39.45
N LEU A 311 5.83 -0.65 38.84
CA LEU A 311 6.82 -0.12 37.93
C LEU A 311 8.15 0.12 38.65
N ARG A 312 9.26 -0.41 38.11
CA ARG A 312 10.62 -0.28 38.66
C ARG A 312 11.58 0.45 37.71
N GLY A 313 11.25 0.55 36.44
CA GLY A 313 11.98 1.29 35.40
C GLY A 313 11.32 1.09 34.05
N CYS A 314 11.35 2.11 33.21
CA CYS A 314 10.79 2.03 31.86
C CYS A 314 11.40 3.09 30.96
N ILE A 315 12.23 2.68 30.00
CA ILE A 315 12.85 3.54 28.99
C ILE A 315 12.66 2.92 27.61
N GLY A 316 12.52 3.75 26.60
CA GLY A 316 12.38 3.29 25.23
C GLY A 316 12.56 4.40 24.18
N ASN A 317 12.66 3.96 22.96
CA ASN A 317 12.69 4.81 21.77
C ASN A 317 11.42 4.58 20.95
N ILE A 318 10.76 5.67 20.53
CA ILE A 318 9.56 5.60 19.71
C ILE A 318 9.92 5.24 18.26
N ILE A 319 11.05 5.73 17.77
CA ILE A 319 11.55 5.50 16.41
C ILE A 319 12.81 4.64 16.51
N GLY A 320 12.80 3.50 15.82
CA GLY A 320 13.99 2.65 15.70
C GLY A 320 15.02 3.27 14.77
N THR A 321 16.24 3.46 15.25
CA THR A 321 17.37 3.95 14.46
C THR A 321 18.44 2.86 14.27
N GLN A 322 18.24 1.71 14.87
CA GLN A 322 19.12 0.54 14.83
C GLN A 322 18.28 -0.75 14.84
N PRO A 323 18.86 -1.94 14.59
CA PRO A 323 18.16 -3.21 14.69
C PRO A 323 17.39 -3.38 16.00
N LEU A 324 16.17 -3.94 15.93
CA LEU A 324 15.25 -4.09 17.08
C LEU A 324 15.93 -4.75 18.28
N TRP A 325 16.68 -5.83 18.06
CA TRP A 325 17.39 -6.50 19.16
C TRP A 325 18.40 -5.60 19.87
N MET A 326 19.08 -4.70 19.12
CA MET A 326 19.98 -3.70 19.71
C MET A 326 19.20 -2.64 20.48
N THR A 327 18.07 -2.19 19.94
CA THR A 327 17.18 -1.25 20.66
C THR A 327 16.74 -1.85 22.00
N VAL A 328 16.29 -3.11 22.00
CA VAL A 328 15.87 -3.81 23.24
C VAL A 328 17.04 -3.96 24.22
N ARG A 329 18.23 -4.37 23.73
CA ARG A 329 19.43 -4.47 24.55
C ARG A 329 19.76 -3.13 25.23
N ASP A 330 19.80 -2.06 24.45
CA ASP A 330 20.21 -0.75 24.97
C ASP A 330 19.14 -0.17 25.93
N MET A 331 17.86 -0.35 25.61
CA MET A 331 16.77 0.07 26.50
C MET A 331 16.71 -0.76 27.78
N ALA A 332 17.18 -2.01 27.77
CA ALA A 332 17.34 -2.82 28.96
C ALA A 332 18.40 -2.23 29.93
N VAL A 333 19.51 -1.71 29.40
CA VAL A 333 20.48 -0.96 30.19
C VAL A 333 19.88 0.33 30.75
N GLU A 334 19.26 1.13 29.87
CA GLU A 334 18.72 2.43 30.26
C GLU A 334 17.62 2.30 31.34
N SER A 335 16.70 1.34 31.18
CA SER A 335 15.60 1.12 32.14
C SER A 335 16.07 0.57 33.49
N SER A 336 17.20 -0.18 33.53
CA SER A 336 17.71 -0.76 34.77
C SER A 336 18.65 0.17 35.55
N ALA A 337 19.28 1.15 34.89
CA ALA A 337 20.34 1.93 35.52
C ALA A 337 20.22 3.46 35.31
N LYS A 338 19.41 3.93 34.36
CA LYS A 338 19.40 5.35 33.99
C LYS A 338 18.00 5.97 33.89
N ASP A 339 16.96 5.29 34.35
CA ASP A 339 15.64 5.89 34.49
C ASP A 339 15.66 6.93 35.63
N PRO A 340 15.50 8.23 35.34
CA PRO A 340 15.66 9.30 36.35
C PRO A 340 14.60 9.28 37.45
N ARG A 341 13.58 8.47 37.32
CA ARG A 341 12.52 8.31 38.33
C ARG A 341 12.88 7.32 39.45
N PHE A 342 13.90 6.51 39.23
CA PHE A 342 14.28 5.40 40.15
C PHE A 342 15.79 5.36 40.35
N GLU A 343 16.21 4.86 41.52
CA GLU A 343 17.59 4.48 41.71
C GLU A 343 17.96 3.28 40.80
N PRO A 344 19.23 3.11 40.41
CA PRO A 344 19.66 1.94 39.68
C PRO A 344 19.24 0.64 40.33
N VAL A 345 18.85 -0.37 39.54
CA VAL A 345 18.48 -1.70 40.05
C VAL A 345 19.66 -2.33 40.77
N ALA A 346 19.47 -2.78 42.00
CA ALA A 346 20.48 -3.45 42.78
C ALA A 346 20.58 -4.96 42.44
N PRO A 347 21.75 -5.63 42.58
CA PRO A 347 21.93 -7.04 42.24
C PRO A 347 21.01 -8.00 42.94
N ASP A 348 20.58 -7.70 44.17
CA ASP A 348 19.67 -8.52 45.00
C ASP A 348 18.20 -8.40 44.53
N GLU A 349 17.84 -7.33 43.78
CA GLU A 349 16.51 -7.14 43.21
C GLU A 349 16.27 -8.00 41.96
N LEU A 350 17.31 -8.44 41.27
CA LEU A 350 17.22 -9.14 39.97
C LEU A 350 16.29 -10.34 39.95
N LYS A 351 16.19 -11.06 41.08
CA LYS A 351 15.29 -12.22 41.24
C LYS A 351 13.80 -11.86 41.31
N ASP A 352 13.50 -10.62 41.70
CA ASP A 352 12.14 -10.13 41.90
C ASP A 352 11.69 -9.21 40.72
N VAL A 353 12.59 -8.86 39.82
CA VAL A 353 12.30 -8.03 38.65
C VAL A 353 11.81 -8.89 37.51
N LYS A 354 10.67 -8.53 36.95
CA LYS A 354 10.13 -9.06 35.69
C LYS A 354 10.27 -8.04 34.59
N ILE A 355 10.53 -8.52 33.35
CA ILE A 355 10.75 -7.69 32.15
C ILE A 355 9.53 -7.78 31.26
N GLU A 356 9.07 -6.62 30.79
CA GLU A 356 8.08 -6.47 29.73
C GLU A 356 8.70 -5.65 28.59
N ILE A 357 8.40 -6.03 27.35
CA ILE A 357 8.87 -5.34 26.14
C ILE A 357 7.66 -4.89 25.34
N SER A 358 7.65 -3.62 24.92
CA SER A 358 6.70 -3.08 23.96
C SER A 358 7.44 -2.74 22.68
N VAL A 359 7.17 -3.47 21.58
CA VAL A 359 7.72 -3.19 20.25
C VAL A 359 6.73 -2.37 19.47
N LEU A 360 7.18 -1.23 18.91
CA LEU A 360 6.32 -0.23 18.28
C LEU A 360 6.41 -0.31 16.75
N SER A 361 5.26 -0.18 16.09
CA SER A 361 5.24 0.06 14.64
C SER A 361 5.79 1.45 14.29
N GLN A 362 6.15 1.66 13.02
CA GLN A 362 6.53 3.00 12.54
C GLN A 362 5.36 3.98 12.70
N PRO A 363 5.59 5.19 13.25
CA PRO A 363 4.55 6.20 13.38
C PRO A 363 4.01 6.66 12.04
N LYS A 364 2.69 6.67 11.86
CA LYS A 364 1.97 7.16 10.67
C LYS A 364 1.29 8.47 10.94
N ARG A 365 1.40 9.42 10.00
CA ARG A 365 0.68 10.68 10.11
C ARG A 365 -0.83 10.45 10.02
N VAL A 366 -1.56 10.94 11.01
CA VAL A 366 -3.02 10.88 11.07
C VAL A 366 -3.59 11.98 10.17
N GLN A 367 -4.43 11.60 9.21
CA GLN A 367 -5.12 12.53 8.31
C GLN A 367 -6.53 12.83 8.81
N ASP A 368 -7.22 11.84 9.32
CA ASP A 368 -8.52 11.94 9.98
C ASP A 368 -8.42 11.39 11.41
N ILE A 369 -8.88 12.16 12.37
CA ILE A 369 -8.86 11.77 13.79
C ILE A 369 -9.61 10.46 14.06
N ASN A 370 -10.56 10.10 13.19
CA ASN A 370 -11.31 8.85 13.27
C ASN A 370 -10.45 7.61 12.98
N GLU A 371 -9.25 7.78 12.40
CA GLU A 371 -8.27 6.71 12.22
C GLU A 371 -7.69 6.22 13.56
N ILE A 372 -7.71 7.07 14.61
CA ILE A 372 -7.20 6.72 15.92
C ILE A 372 -8.19 5.80 16.65
N LYS A 373 -7.81 4.54 16.80
CA LYS A 373 -8.59 3.52 17.53
C LYS A 373 -8.07 3.42 18.96
N MET A 374 -8.93 3.75 19.92
CA MET A 374 -8.60 3.70 21.35
C MET A 374 -8.24 2.28 21.77
N GLY A 375 -7.20 2.13 22.62
CA GLY A 375 -6.67 0.84 23.05
C GLY A 375 -5.83 0.07 22.03
N THR A 376 -5.86 0.48 20.75
CA THR A 376 -5.04 -0.11 19.67
C THR A 376 -3.88 0.79 19.30
N HIS A 377 -4.15 2.10 19.19
CA HIS A 377 -3.16 3.07 18.76
C HIS A 377 -2.58 3.87 19.92
N GLY A 378 -1.26 3.95 19.99
CA GLY A 378 -0.56 5.04 20.63
C GLY A 378 -0.55 6.28 19.73
N VAL A 379 -0.39 7.44 20.32
CA VAL A 379 -0.40 8.72 19.59
C VAL A 379 0.78 9.58 19.98
N ILE A 380 1.42 10.17 18.95
CA ILE A 380 2.40 11.23 19.10
C ILE A 380 1.75 12.53 18.67
N VAL A 381 1.88 13.57 19.48
CA VAL A 381 1.56 14.94 19.11
C VAL A 381 2.83 15.75 18.92
N LYS A 382 2.90 16.55 17.84
CA LYS A 382 4.03 17.46 17.56
C LYS A 382 3.54 18.82 17.13
N ARG A 383 4.14 19.88 17.70
CA ARG A 383 3.93 21.26 17.27
C ARG A 383 5.18 22.09 17.53
N GLY A 384 5.93 22.42 16.46
CA GLY A 384 7.23 23.05 16.60
C GLY A 384 8.21 22.16 17.37
N PHE A 385 8.75 22.65 18.45
CA PHE A 385 9.67 21.90 19.33
C PHE A 385 8.95 21.05 20.40
N ASN A 386 7.66 21.24 20.57
CA ASN A 386 6.86 20.52 21.54
C ASN A 386 6.42 19.17 20.99
N SER A 387 6.61 18.12 21.78
CA SER A 387 6.18 16.76 21.41
C SER A 387 5.79 15.97 22.66
N GLY A 388 4.79 15.13 22.51
CA GLY A 388 4.36 14.21 23.56
C GLY A 388 3.88 12.88 22.97
N VAL A 389 3.90 11.83 23.77
CA VAL A 389 3.47 10.50 23.37
C VAL A 389 2.65 9.84 24.47
N PHE A 390 1.59 9.14 24.04
CA PHE A 390 0.92 8.11 24.82
C PHE A 390 1.00 6.78 24.09
N LEU A 391 1.30 5.73 24.83
CA LEU A 391 1.22 4.35 24.36
C LEU A 391 -0.25 3.89 24.30
N PRO A 392 -0.59 2.84 23.53
CA PRO A 392 -1.97 2.33 23.44
C PRO A 392 -2.58 1.96 24.80
N GLN A 393 -1.77 1.45 25.72
CA GLN A 393 -2.20 0.99 27.05
C GLN A 393 -2.82 2.12 27.88
N VAL A 394 -2.35 3.35 27.73
CA VAL A 394 -2.89 4.52 28.47
C VAL A 394 -4.39 4.66 28.24
N ALA A 395 -4.88 4.40 27.04
CA ALA A 395 -6.31 4.47 26.75
C ALA A 395 -7.13 3.39 27.47
N THR A 396 -6.59 2.16 27.61
CA THR A 396 -7.26 1.06 28.31
C THR A 396 -7.20 1.21 29.82
N GLU A 397 -6.12 1.73 30.36
CA GLU A 397 -5.92 1.96 31.78
C GLU A 397 -6.77 3.10 32.34
N THR A 398 -6.94 4.16 31.54
CA THR A 398 -7.68 5.36 31.95
C THR A 398 -9.16 5.34 31.60
N GLY A 399 -9.56 4.55 30.59
CA GLY A 399 -10.92 4.53 30.05
C GLY A 399 -11.33 5.84 29.36
N TRP A 400 -10.38 6.70 29.02
CA TRP A 400 -10.66 7.98 28.38
C TRP A 400 -11.28 7.82 27.00
N SER A 401 -12.18 8.73 26.68
CA SER A 401 -12.58 8.96 25.28
C SER A 401 -11.40 9.48 24.47
N ARG A 402 -11.51 9.40 23.14
CA ARG A 402 -10.46 9.90 22.24
C ARG A 402 -10.13 11.39 22.49
N ASP A 403 -11.14 12.22 22.71
CA ASP A 403 -10.96 13.65 22.94
C ASP A 403 -10.23 13.92 24.28
N GLU A 404 -10.57 13.21 25.34
CA GLU A 404 -9.88 13.29 26.64
C GLU A 404 -8.44 12.81 26.52
N PHE A 405 -8.21 11.69 25.82
CA PHE A 405 -6.88 11.16 25.57
C PHE A 405 -5.98 12.16 24.84
N LEU A 406 -6.46 12.76 23.76
CA LEU A 406 -5.70 13.73 22.96
C LEU A 406 -5.50 15.05 23.71
N SER A 407 -6.50 15.50 24.44
CA SER A 407 -6.39 16.70 25.27
C SER A 407 -5.38 16.52 26.41
N SER A 408 -5.41 15.37 27.07
CA SER A 408 -4.44 15.02 28.11
C SER A 408 -3.02 14.86 27.53
N LEU A 409 -2.89 14.25 26.34
CA LEU A 409 -1.62 14.13 25.64
C LEU A 409 -1.01 15.50 25.34
N CYS A 410 -1.80 16.42 24.80
CA CYS A 410 -1.35 17.79 24.53
C CYS A 410 -0.90 18.51 25.82
N ALA A 411 -1.75 18.50 26.84
CA ALA A 411 -1.50 19.27 28.06
C ALA A 411 -0.38 18.68 28.91
N HIS A 412 -0.41 17.38 29.18
CA HIS A 412 0.46 16.75 30.18
C HIS A 412 1.75 16.14 29.62
N LYS A 413 1.82 15.86 28.31
CA LYS A 413 3.02 15.28 27.68
C LYS A 413 3.72 16.25 26.74
N ALA A 414 2.98 17.05 25.98
CA ALA A 414 3.59 17.95 25.01
C ALA A 414 3.74 19.40 25.53
N GLY A 415 3.14 19.77 26.66
CA GLY A 415 3.14 21.15 27.16
C GLY A 415 2.43 22.12 26.21
N LEU A 416 1.39 21.64 25.52
CA LEU A 416 0.55 22.40 24.60
C LEU A 416 -0.83 22.69 25.23
N PRO A 417 -1.59 23.65 24.73
CA PRO A 417 -3.01 23.78 25.09
C PRO A 417 -3.76 22.46 24.88
N ALA A 418 -4.71 22.14 25.77
CA ALA A 418 -5.43 20.87 25.72
C ALA A 418 -6.18 20.63 24.39
N ASP A 419 -6.61 21.69 23.71
CA ASP A 419 -7.30 21.66 22.43
C ASP A 419 -6.36 21.78 21.21
N ALA A 420 -5.04 21.81 21.42
CA ALA A 420 -4.05 22.01 20.36
C ALA A 420 -4.13 20.96 19.26
N TRP A 421 -4.59 19.74 19.56
CA TRP A 421 -4.78 18.68 18.59
C TRP A 421 -5.82 18.98 17.49
N LYS A 422 -6.71 19.98 17.71
CA LYS A 422 -7.70 20.46 16.73
C LYS A 422 -7.10 21.46 15.72
N ASP A 423 -5.94 22.02 16.03
CA ASP A 423 -5.28 23.02 15.17
C ASP A 423 -4.51 22.32 14.03
N LYS A 424 -4.70 22.78 12.79
CA LYS A 424 -4.01 22.28 11.58
C LYS A 424 -2.48 22.37 11.64
N LYS A 425 -1.92 23.22 12.54
CA LYS A 425 -0.48 23.33 12.77
C LYS A 425 0.06 22.23 13.68
N THR A 426 -0.81 21.46 14.32
CA THR A 426 -0.42 20.32 15.16
C THR A 426 -0.45 19.04 14.34
N GLU A 427 0.64 18.35 14.37
CA GLU A 427 0.77 17.05 13.69
C GLU A 427 0.49 15.92 14.68
N LEU A 428 -0.37 15.00 14.26
CA LEU A 428 -0.65 13.77 14.99
C LEU A 428 -0.09 12.58 14.21
N TYR A 429 0.51 11.64 14.94
CA TYR A 429 0.97 10.37 14.40
C TYR A 429 0.41 9.24 15.26
N SER A 430 -0.06 8.17 14.65
CA SER A 430 -0.50 6.95 15.32
C SER A 430 0.48 5.82 15.09
N PHE A 431 0.58 4.91 16.06
CA PHE A 431 1.38 3.68 15.98
C PHE A 431 0.72 2.59 16.82
N THR A 432 1.09 1.33 16.58
CA THR A 432 0.65 0.19 17.39
C THR A 432 1.80 -0.33 18.26
N ALA A 433 1.50 -1.11 19.28
CA ALA A 433 2.48 -1.74 20.14
C ALA A 433 2.17 -3.23 20.33
N GLN A 434 3.20 -4.06 20.23
CA GLN A 434 3.16 -5.46 20.63
C GLN A 434 3.79 -5.58 22.00
N VAL A 435 2.98 -5.88 22.99
CA VAL A 435 3.41 -6.00 24.40
C VAL A 435 3.52 -7.47 24.78
N PHE A 436 4.63 -7.85 25.37
CA PHE A 436 4.88 -9.20 25.90
C PHE A 436 5.92 -9.16 27.02
N GLY A 437 5.79 -10.06 27.97
CA GLY A 437 6.62 -10.06 29.16
C GLY A 437 6.99 -11.48 29.63
N GLU A 438 7.82 -11.53 30.67
CA GLU A 438 8.14 -12.75 31.39
C GLU A 438 6.94 -13.21 32.24
N GLU A 439 6.72 -14.54 32.29
CA GLU A 439 5.66 -15.16 33.08
C GLU A 439 5.92 -15.09 34.60
#